data_486afa584a98e3c658a53da5f41157d3
#
_entry.id   486afa584a98e3c658a53da5f41157d3
#
_cell.length_a   1.000
_cell.length_b   1.000
_cell.length_c   1.000
_cell.angle_alpha   90.00
_cell.angle_beta   90.00
_cell.angle_gamma   90.00
#
_symmetry.space_group_name_H-M   'P 1'
#
loop_
_entity.id
_entity.type
_entity.pdbx_description
1 polymer ?
#
loop_
_entity_poly.entity_id
_entity_poly.type
_entity_poly.pdbx_seq_one_letter_code
_entity_poly.pdbx_strand_id
1 'polypeptide(L)'
;MLIEAEMKELAKKKEYTKVFNYFHDEYTDMLKNFLERNDVKVDENDCLIDYIVKTRFFMPKYNQYTIPISNAMYNEELPEALKYDLLMSTYKDVRKAFNK
;
A
#
# COMPACT_ATOMS: atom_id res chain seq x y z
N MET A 1 -1.64 -4.31 15.32
CA MET A 1 -2.33 -4.44 14.03
C MET A 1 -3.72 -3.82 14.11
N LEU A 2 -4.08 -2.98 13.14
CA LEU A 2 -5.43 -2.43 13.08
C LEU A 2 -6.36 -3.41 12.38
N ILE A 3 -7.53 -3.64 12.95
CA ILE A 3 -8.59 -4.40 12.29
C ILE A 3 -9.55 -3.46 11.57
N GLU A 4 -10.34 -4.00 10.65
CA GLU A 4 -11.25 -3.21 9.82
C GLU A 4 -12.20 -2.34 10.65
N ALA A 5 -12.75 -2.88 11.74
CA ALA A 5 -13.66 -2.14 12.63
C ALA A 5 -12.96 -0.94 13.27
N GLU A 6 -11.71 -1.10 13.70
CA GLU A 6 -10.92 0.00 14.27
C GLU A 6 -10.65 1.08 13.22
N MET A 7 -10.32 0.68 12.00
CA MET A 7 -10.09 1.63 10.90
C MET A 7 -11.33 2.44 10.58
N LYS A 8 -12.50 1.80 10.58
CA LYS A 8 -13.77 2.50 10.34
C LYS A 8 -14.07 3.50 11.45
N GLU A 9 -13.79 3.17 12.71
CA GLU A 9 -13.97 4.10 13.82
C GLU A 9 -13.04 5.31 13.70
N LEU A 10 -11.78 5.08 13.35
CA LEU A 10 -10.82 6.17 13.12
C LEU A 10 -11.28 7.08 11.99
N ALA A 11 -11.82 6.52 10.92
CA ALA A 11 -12.32 7.28 9.78
C ALA A 11 -13.53 8.14 10.16
N LYS A 12 -14.43 7.64 11.00
CA LYS A 12 -15.56 8.41 11.50
C LYS A 12 -15.11 9.64 12.28
N LYS A 13 -13.99 9.54 12.98
CA LYS A 13 -13.39 10.64 13.74
C LYS A 13 -12.47 11.50 12.87
N LYS A 14 -12.35 11.18 11.60
CA LYS A 14 -11.42 11.81 10.66
C LYS A 14 -9.96 11.71 11.09
N GLU A 15 -9.61 10.65 11.80
CA GLU A 15 -8.24 10.34 12.23
C GLU A 15 -7.54 9.43 11.22
N TYR A 16 -7.44 9.90 9.97
CA TYR A 16 -6.93 9.11 8.86
C TYR A 16 -5.44 8.80 8.96
N THR A 17 -4.66 9.64 9.63
CA THR A 17 -3.22 9.46 9.74
C THR A 17 -2.83 8.09 10.28
N LYS A 18 -3.53 7.61 11.31
CA LYS A 18 -3.26 6.29 11.89
C LYS A 18 -3.53 5.17 10.90
N VAL A 19 -4.60 5.30 10.12
CA VAL A 19 -4.95 4.31 9.09
C VAL A 19 -3.90 4.31 7.98
N PHE A 20 -3.50 5.48 7.52
CA PHE A 20 -2.48 5.60 6.46
C PHE A 20 -1.13 5.07 6.91
N ASN A 21 -0.71 5.35 8.14
CA ASN A 21 0.54 4.83 8.69
C ASN A 21 0.51 3.30 8.77
N TYR A 22 -0.62 2.74 9.18
CA TYR A 22 -0.78 1.28 9.22
C TYR A 22 -0.59 0.66 7.83
N PHE A 23 -1.27 1.19 6.82
CA PHE A 23 -1.15 0.67 5.45
C PHE A 23 0.22 0.93 4.85
N HIS A 24 0.82 2.07 5.16
CA HIS A 24 2.17 2.38 4.70
C HIS A 24 3.14 1.29 5.17
N ASP A 25 3.10 0.96 6.46
CA ASP A 25 4.00 -0.05 7.03
C ASP A 25 3.70 -1.44 6.46
N GLU A 26 2.43 -1.80 6.37
CA GLU A 26 2.02 -3.09 5.84
C GLU A 26 2.44 -3.27 4.38
N TYR A 27 2.19 -2.26 3.55
CA TYR A 27 2.53 -2.33 2.13
C TYR A 27 4.03 -2.27 1.90
N THR A 28 4.76 -1.55 2.74
CA THR A 28 6.22 -1.54 2.70
C THR A 28 6.77 -2.96 2.89
N ASP A 29 6.36 -3.63 3.95
CA ASP A 29 6.81 -5.00 4.24
C ASP A 29 6.36 -5.98 3.17
N MET A 30 5.13 -5.85 2.72
CA MET A 30 4.53 -6.74 1.72
C MET A 30 5.27 -6.66 0.39
N LEU A 31 5.52 -5.45 -0.11
CA LEU A 31 6.22 -5.27 -1.39
C LEU A 31 7.69 -5.65 -1.29
N LYS A 32 8.35 -5.33 -0.18
CA LYS A 32 9.72 -5.76 0.04
C LYS A 32 9.84 -7.28 -0.05
N ASN A 33 8.97 -8.00 0.68
CA ASN A 33 8.99 -9.45 0.69
C ASN A 33 8.66 -10.02 -0.70
N PHE A 34 7.72 -9.41 -1.39
CA PHE A 34 7.34 -9.82 -2.75
C PHE A 34 8.50 -9.68 -3.73
N LEU A 35 9.20 -8.54 -3.69
CA LEU A 35 10.36 -8.32 -4.55
C LEU A 35 11.47 -9.32 -4.26
N GLU A 36 11.78 -9.55 -2.98
CA GLU A 36 12.80 -10.51 -2.58
C GLU A 36 12.47 -11.93 -3.02
N ARG A 37 11.19 -12.34 -2.90
CA ARG A 37 10.74 -13.66 -3.37
C ARG A 37 10.84 -13.83 -4.89
N ASN A 38 10.84 -12.72 -5.63
CA ASN A 38 10.96 -12.73 -7.09
C ASN A 38 12.36 -12.36 -7.56
N ASP A 39 13.35 -12.47 -6.68
CA ASP A 39 14.76 -12.23 -6.97
C ASP A 39 15.06 -10.82 -7.47
N VAL A 40 14.24 -9.84 -7.08
CA VAL A 40 14.52 -8.44 -7.35
C VAL A 40 15.29 -7.86 -6.17
N LYS A 41 16.46 -7.34 -6.46
CA LYS A 41 17.31 -6.75 -5.42
C LYS A 41 16.68 -5.49 -4.84
N VAL A 42 16.61 -5.44 -3.50
CA VAL A 42 16.23 -4.25 -2.76
C VAL A 42 17.44 -3.69 -2.04
N ASP A 43 17.51 -2.36 -1.94
CA ASP A 43 18.59 -1.68 -1.26
C ASP A 43 18.21 -1.39 0.19
N GLU A 44 19.19 -1.30 1.06
CA GLU A 44 18.97 -1.08 2.50
C GLU A 44 18.15 0.19 2.78
N ASN A 45 18.34 1.22 1.97
CA ASN A 45 17.67 2.50 2.16
C ASN A 45 16.39 2.66 1.34
N ASP A 46 15.92 1.61 0.68
CA ASP A 46 14.69 1.68 -0.09
C ASP A 46 13.47 1.89 0.82
N CYS A 47 12.54 2.73 0.37
CA CYS A 47 11.27 2.94 1.03
C CYS A 47 10.12 2.48 0.13
N LEU A 48 8.88 2.67 0.55
CA LEU A 48 7.71 2.19 -0.18
C LEU A 48 7.69 2.65 -1.64
N ILE A 49 8.01 3.92 -1.89
CA ILE A 49 7.99 4.43 -3.27
C ILE A 49 9.01 3.69 -4.15
N ASP A 50 10.17 3.35 -3.60
CA ASP A 50 11.18 2.59 -4.34
C ASP A 50 10.68 1.19 -4.67
N TYR A 51 9.98 0.54 -3.74
CA TYR A 51 9.40 -0.78 -3.99
C TYR A 51 8.29 -0.73 -5.03
N ILE A 52 7.48 0.32 -5.03
CA ILE A 52 6.45 0.53 -6.05
C ILE A 52 7.09 0.68 -7.42
N VAL A 53 8.12 1.52 -7.54
CA VAL A 53 8.84 1.74 -8.79
C VAL A 53 9.47 0.45 -9.30
N LYS A 54 10.15 -0.29 -8.42
CA LYS A 54 10.77 -1.57 -8.80
C LYS A 54 9.74 -2.60 -9.25
N THR A 55 8.61 -2.69 -8.55
CA THR A 55 7.54 -3.60 -8.94
C THR A 55 6.99 -3.25 -10.31
N ARG A 56 6.76 -1.98 -10.57
CA ARG A 56 6.25 -1.51 -11.86
C ARG A 56 7.24 -1.74 -12.99
N PHE A 57 8.53 -1.60 -12.71
CA PHE A 57 9.57 -1.80 -13.71
C PHE A 57 9.78 -3.28 -14.05
N PHE A 58 9.94 -4.11 -13.02
CA PHE A 58 10.30 -5.53 -13.21
C PHE A 58 9.10 -6.43 -13.42
N MET A 59 7.94 -6.07 -12.89
CA MET A 59 6.73 -6.90 -12.95
C MET A 59 5.51 -6.05 -13.29
N PRO A 60 5.46 -5.50 -14.52
CA PRO A 60 4.38 -4.57 -14.91
C PRO A 60 2.97 -5.19 -14.86
N LYS A 61 2.85 -6.51 -14.89
CA LYS A 61 1.55 -7.16 -14.76
C LYS A 61 0.87 -6.90 -13.41
N TYR A 62 1.63 -6.42 -12.41
CA TYR A 62 1.09 -6.06 -11.10
C TYR A 62 0.72 -4.57 -10.98
N ASN A 63 0.80 -3.79 -12.07
CA ASN A 63 0.50 -2.35 -12.04
C ASN A 63 -0.90 -2.07 -11.51
N GLN A 64 -1.89 -2.90 -11.82
CA GLN A 64 -3.25 -2.73 -11.32
C GLN A 64 -3.33 -2.74 -9.78
N TYR A 65 -2.35 -3.32 -9.10
CA TYR A 65 -2.28 -3.35 -7.64
C TYR A 65 -1.38 -2.27 -7.07
N THR A 66 -0.32 -1.88 -7.79
CA THR A 66 0.56 -0.79 -7.33
C THR A 66 -0.07 0.59 -7.51
N ILE A 67 -0.92 0.76 -8.52
CA ILE A 67 -1.59 2.05 -8.77
C ILE A 67 -2.45 2.49 -7.58
N PRO A 68 -3.33 1.64 -7.00
CA PRO A 68 -4.07 2.02 -5.80
C PRO A 68 -3.18 2.38 -4.62
N ILE A 69 -2.09 1.65 -4.40
CA ILE A 69 -1.14 1.93 -3.33
C ILE A 69 -0.51 3.31 -3.54
N SER A 70 -0.03 3.56 -4.76
CA SER A 70 0.60 4.83 -5.11
C SER A 70 -0.36 6.01 -4.94
N ASN A 71 -1.59 5.86 -5.40
CA ASN A 71 -2.60 6.92 -5.27
C ASN A 71 -2.96 7.20 -3.82
N ALA A 72 -3.11 6.15 -3.01
CA ALA A 72 -3.46 6.32 -1.60
C ALA A 72 -2.33 6.95 -0.78
N MET A 73 -1.07 6.62 -1.11
CA MET A 73 0.08 7.05 -0.30
C MET A 73 0.72 8.35 -0.80
N TYR A 74 0.69 8.62 -2.10
CA TYR A 74 1.52 9.67 -2.68
C TYR A 74 0.77 10.68 -3.56
N ASN A 75 -0.50 10.46 -3.88
CA ASN A 75 -1.25 11.39 -4.72
C ASN A 75 -1.82 12.53 -3.88
N GLU A 76 -1.13 13.66 -3.87
CA GLU A 76 -1.52 14.83 -3.07
C GLU A 76 -2.82 15.48 -3.53
N GLU A 77 -3.28 15.19 -4.75
CA GLU A 77 -4.53 15.76 -5.27
C GLU A 77 -5.77 15.06 -4.73
N LEU A 78 -5.62 13.86 -4.16
CA LEU A 78 -6.75 13.13 -3.59
C LEU A 78 -7.04 13.57 -2.15
N PRO A 79 -8.29 13.90 -1.81
CA PRO A 79 -8.66 14.13 -0.41
C PRO A 79 -8.45 12.89 0.45
N GLU A 80 -8.21 13.08 1.74
CA GLU A 80 -7.96 11.98 2.66
C GLU A 80 -9.11 10.96 2.69
N ALA A 81 -10.36 11.42 2.63
CA ALA A 81 -11.51 10.52 2.61
C ALA A 81 -11.51 9.60 1.40
N LEU A 82 -11.11 10.11 0.24
CA LEU A 82 -11.01 9.29 -0.98
C LEU A 82 -9.83 8.32 -0.92
N LYS A 83 -8.71 8.75 -0.35
CA LYS A 83 -7.58 7.84 -0.12
C LYS A 83 -7.96 6.69 0.81
N TYR A 84 -8.70 7.01 1.87
CA TYR A 84 -9.22 6.01 2.80
C TYR A 84 -10.14 5.02 2.07
N ASP A 85 -11.10 5.52 1.29
CA ASP A 85 -12.02 4.66 0.53
C ASP A 85 -11.27 3.77 -0.45
N LEU A 86 -10.24 4.31 -1.11
CA LEU A 86 -9.41 3.56 -2.03
C LEU A 86 -8.68 2.41 -1.32
N LEU A 87 -8.09 2.69 -0.16
CA LEU A 87 -7.42 1.66 0.64
C LEU A 87 -8.41 0.57 1.06
N MET A 88 -9.55 0.95 1.60
CA MET A 88 -10.54 0.00 2.11
C MET A 88 -11.18 -0.84 1.02
N SER A 89 -11.30 -0.31 -0.19
CA SER A 89 -11.89 -1.05 -1.32
C SER A 89 -10.89 -1.96 -2.02
N THR A 90 -9.60 -1.73 -1.87
CA THR A 90 -8.58 -2.46 -2.63
C THR A 90 -7.68 -3.37 -1.80
N TYR A 91 -7.61 -3.19 -0.47
CA TYR A 91 -6.57 -3.86 0.31
C TYR A 91 -6.63 -5.38 0.28
N LYS A 92 -7.82 -5.97 0.19
CA LYS A 92 -7.96 -7.43 0.14
C LYS A 92 -7.35 -8.01 -1.14
N ASP A 93 -7.63 -7.36 -2.27
CA ASP A 93 -7.09 -7.78 -3.56
C ASP A 93 -5.58 -7.57 -3.63
N VAL A 94 -5.11 -6.44 -3.10
CA VAL A 94 -3.69 -6.12 -3.04
C VAL A 94 -2.93 -7.17 -2.21
N ARG A 95 -3.43 -7.49 -1.02
CA ARG A 95 -2.84 -8.53 -0.16
C ARG A 95 -2.80 -9.88 -0.87
N LYS A 96 -3.90 -10.25 -1.50
CA LYS A 96 -3.98 -11.52 -2.21
C LYS A 96 -2.97 -11.60 -3.34
N ALA A 97 -2.76 -10.49 -4.05
CA ALA A 97 -1.83 -10.45 -5.16
C ALA A 97 -0.37 -10.59 -4.70
N PHE A 98 0.01 -9.91 -3.63
CA PHE A 98 1.41 -9.81 -3.21
C PHE A 98 1.83 -10.81 -2.14
N ASN A 99 0.89 -11.46 -1.45
CA ASN A 99 1.20 -12.43 -0.39
C ASN A 99 1.10 -13.89 -0.86
N LYS A 100 1.16 -14.12 -2.15
CA LYS A 100 1.17 -15.48 -2.71
C LYS A 100 2.52 -16.14 -2.55
#